data_eebc5938074d6fcce842905471a9bd50
#
_entry.id   eebc5938074d6fcce842905471a9bd50
#
_cell.length_a   1.000
_cell.length_b   1.000
_cell.length_c   1.000
_cell.angle_alpha   90.00
_cell.angle_beta   90.00
_cell.angle_gamma   90.00
#
_symmetry.space_group_name_H-M   'P 1'
#
loop_
_entity.id
_entity.type
_entity.pdbx_description
1 polymer ?
#
loop_
_entity_poly.entity_id
_entity_poly.type
_entity_poly.pdbx_seq_one_letter_code
_entity_poly.pdbx_strand_id
1 'polypeptide(L)'
;MKKFNKIFLLAIVICMPIFFIGCSINSIGQEDKKSTLAKGFFWKATKGDDFIYLVGTMHPDKSNINYLNDTMKKIIKETDALALEIDFSDENTKKSLDKINKENTYLKQGELNNLLTNKEQEKFKRILESLDFKYEDIKNLTPEAISNLIKKEIYVRAGFNGNTSDIFLPNTYNSNNKKVISLENINDQHKIISKNTTDLKKFINEFNAKTIEKEIKTGNEIMYAFITGDSNYMEEYVKDNQLKNKDDYNNLLKDRNKKMVEKIDNLIKENENYAVAVGTMHFFGNDSIIKLLQEKGYKVTKLKS
;
A
#
# COMPACT_ATOMS: atom_id res chain seq x y z
N MET A 1 16.84 31.18 2.51
CA MET A 1 16.81 29.74 2.23
C MET A 1 16.06 29.03 3.35
N LYS A 2 14.78 28.73 3.19
CA LYS A 2 14.00 27.99 4.18
C LYS A 2 14.44 26.52 4.13
N LYS A 3 15.02 26.01 5.21
CA LYS A 3 15.28 24.59 5.39
C LYS A 3 13.94 23.86 5.41
N PHE A 4 13.58 23.24 4.30
CA PHE A 4 12.45 22.31 4.25
C PHE A 4 12.90 21.06 5.01
N ASN A 5 12.30 20.83 6.18
CA ASN A 5 12.43 19.58 6.91
C ASN A 5 12.07 18.43 5.98
N LYS A 6 12.91 17.38 5.99
CA LYS A 6 12.64 16.12 5.32
C LYS A 6 11.29 15.62 5.83
N ILE A 7 10.26 15.75 5.03
CA ILE A 7 8.94 15.28 5.36
C ILE A 7 8.98 13.78 5.14
N PHE A 8 8.64 13.04 6.17
CA PHE A 8 8.35 11.64 6.10
C PHE A 8 7.26 11.43 5.05
N LEU A 9 7.67 11.14 3.84
CA LEU A 9 6.75 10.64 2.87
C LEU A 9 6.50 9.20 3.25
N LEU A 10 5.47 9.01 4.03
CA LEU A 10 4.83 7.72 4.08
C LEU A 10 4.32 7.50 2.67
N ALA A 11 5.15 6.86 1.85
CA ALA A 11 4.62 6.20 0.70
C ALA A 11 3.42 5.41 1.24
N ILE A 12 2.24 5.70 0.70
CA ILE A 12 1.03 4.92 0.91
C ILE A 12 1.26 3.58 0.18
N VAL A 13 2.30 2.91 0.57
CA VAL A 13 2.66 1.54 0.23
C VAL A 13 2.64 0.78 1.54
N ILE A 14 1.52 0.93 2.26
CA ILE A 14 1.23 0.05 3.38
C ILE A 14 0.40 -1.09 2.83
N CYS A 15 1.02 -1.95 2.04
CA CYS A 15 0.66 -3.34 2.02
C CYS A 15 1.10 -3.94 3.36
N MET A 16 0.45 -3.58 4.43
CA MET A 16 0.53 -4.32 5.66
C MET A 16 -0.80 -4.99 5.88
N PRO A 17 -0.85 -6.31 5.87
CA PRO A 17 -1.82 -7.02 6.66
C PRO A 17 -1.46 -6.74 8.12
N ILE A 18 -1.91 -5.58 8.60
CA ILE A 18 -1.71 -5.19 9.96
C ILE A 18 -2.58 -6.11 10.80
N PHE A 19 -1.92 -6.90 11.63
CA PHE A 19 -2.42 -7.49 12.85
C PHE A 19 -3.95 -7.50 12.97
N PHE A 20 -4.59 -8.58 12.55
CA PHE A 20 -5.84 -8.98 13.16
C PHE A 20 -5.52 -9.47 14.59
N ILE A 21 -5.20 -8.55 15.50
CA ILE A 21 -5.50 -8.78 16.90
C ILE A 21 -7.03 -8.71 16.92
N GLY A 22 -7.64 -9.88 17.16
CA GLY A 22 -9.08 -10.06 17.17
C GLY A 22 -9.73 -9.20 18.24
N CYS A 23 -10.09 -7.99 17.88
CA CYS A 23 -11.18 -7.26 18.47
C CYS A 23 -12.32 -7.35 17.49
N SER A 24 -13.31 -8.14 17.84
CA SER A 24 -14.62 -8.13 17.21
C SER A 24 -15.14 -6.69 17.28
N ILE A 25 -14.97 -5.95 16.19
CA ILE A 25 -15.66 -4.68 16.02
C ILE A 25 -17.10 -5.06 15.73
N ASN A 26 -17.94 -4.98 16.76
CA ASN A 26 -19.38 -4.99 16.59
C ASN A 26 -19.73 -3.98 15.50
N SER A 27 -20.39 -4.45 14.47
CA SER A 27 -20.96 -3.66 13.39
C SER A 27 -21.94 -2.64 13.98
N ILE A 28 -21.44 -1.44 14.25
CA ILE A 28 -22.29 -0.28 14.50
C ILE A 28 -22.88 0.08 13.15
N GLY A 29 -24.21 0.17 13.10
CA GLY A 29 -25.11 0.38 11.98
C GLY A 29 -24.45 1.01 10.74
N GLN A 30 -24.44 0.28 9.65
CA GLN A 30 -24.16 0.82 8.32
C GLN A 30 -25.30 1.79 7.96
N GLU A 31 -25.07 3.09 8.07
CA GLU A 31 -25.77 4.02 7.20
C GLU A 31 -25.40 3.65 5.75
N ASP A 32 -26.40 3.52 4.87
CA ASP A 32 -26.26 3.31 3.44
C ASP A 32 -25.51 4.50 2.80
N LYS A 33 -24.21 4.57 2.96
CA LYS A 33 -23.35 5.53 2.28
C LYS A 33 -23.32 5.14 0.81
N LYS A 34 -23.92 5.97 -0.04
CA LYS A 34 -23.88 5.83 -1.50
C LYS A 34 -22.45 5.52 -1.96
N SER A 35 -22.24 4.35 -2.55
CA SER A 35 -20.91 3.94 -3.02
C SER A 35 -20.44 4.85 -4.16
N THR A 36 -19.16 5.24 -4.12
CA THR A 36 -18.51 6.05 -5.14
C THR A 36 -17.78 5.13 -6.12
N LEU A 37 -18.24 5.10 -7.37
CA LEU A 37 -17.56 4.35 -8.42
C LEU A 37 -16.25 5.03 -8.78
N ALA A 38 -15.13 4.36 -8.54
CA ALA A 38 -13.81 4.86 -8.91
C ALA A 38 -13.56 4.63 -10.41
N LYS A 39 -12.99 5.65 -11.08
CA LYS A 39 -12.46 5.44 -12.44
C LYS A 39 -11.22 4.55 -12.40
N GLY A 40 -10.33 4.75 -11.42
CA GLY A 40 -9.09 3.97 -11.32
C GLY A 40 -8.13 4.22 -12.48
N PHE A 41 -7.12 3.36 -12.58
CA PHE A 41 -6.08 3.44 -13.61
C PHE A 41 -5.85 2.07 -14.22
N PHE A 42 -6.02 1.98 -15.54
CA PHE A 42 -5.95 0.74 -16.29
C PHE A 42 -5.17 0.93 -17.59
N TRP A 43 -4.36 -0.07 -17.94
CA TRP A 43 -3.65 -0.11 -19.22
C TRP A 43 -3.69 -1.51 -19.80
N LYS A 44 -3.45 -1.60 -21.10
CA LYS A 44 -3.17 -2.83 -21.82
C LYS A 44 -1.76 -2.74 -22.40
N ALA A 45 -0.89 -3.66 -22.04
CA ALA A 45 0.43 -3.83 -22.62
C ALA A 45 0.37 -4.97 -23.64
N THR A 46 0.88 -4.76 -24.87
CA THR A 46 0.85 -5.72 -25.96
C THR A 46 2.22 -5.87 -26.60
N LYS A 47 2.56 -7.10 -27.03
CA LYS A 47 3.79 -7.39 -27.77
C LYS A 47 3.53 -8.56 -28.72
N GLY A 48 3.44 -8.28 -30.04
CA GLY A 48 2.88 -9.23 -31.00
C GLY A 48 1.41 -9.45 -30.72
N ASP A 49 1.00 -10.71 -30.64
CA ASP A 49 -0.39 -11.12 -30.33
C ASP A 49 -0.66 -11.23 -28.83
N ASP A 50 0.39 -11.22 -28.00
CA ASP A 50 0.29 -11.36 -26.57
C ASP A 50 -0.09 -10.03 -25.88
N PHE A 51 -0.83 -10.14 -24.80
CA PHE A 51 -1.20 -8.97 -24.00
C PHE A 51 -1.33 -9.28 -22.51
N ILE A 52 -1.23 -8.22 -21.71
CA ILE A 52 -1.50 -8.23 -20.28
C ILE A 52 -2.26 -6.96 -19.90
N TYR A 53 -3.16 -7.06 -18.94
CA TYR A 53 -3.79 -5.90 -18.34
C TYR A 53 -3.01 -5.43 -17.13
N LEU A 54 -2.85 -4.12 -16.98
CA LEU A 54 -2.23 -3.48 -15.83
C LEU A 54 -3.31 -2.69 -15.08
N VAL A 55 -3.40 -2.91 -13.77
CA VAL A 55 -4.45 -2.37 -12.89
C VAL A 55 -3.78 -1.68 -11.71
N GLY A 56 -4.03 -0.37 -11.56
CA GLY A 56 -3.61 0.36 -10.39
C GLY A 56 -4.49 0.05 -9.19
N THR A 57 -3.88 -0.33 -8.07
CA THR A 57 -4.57 -0.56 -6.78
C THR A 57 -4.32 0.60 -5.82
N MET A 58 -5.12 0.68 -4.76
CA MET A 58 -5.03 1.73 -3.75
C MET A 58 -5.05 1.14 -2.33
N HIS A 59 -4.11 1.60 -1.50
CA HIS A 59 -3.98 1.23 -0.08
C HIS A 59 -3.46 2.43 0.74
N PRO A 60 -4.06 2.76 1.87
CA PRO A 60 -5.39 2.36 2.34
C PRO A 60 -6.49 3.04 1.51
N ASP A 61 -7.70 2.52 1.57
CA ASP A 61 -8.86 3.10 0.90
C ASP A 61 -10.04 3.40 1.85
N LYS A 62 -11.12 3.93 1.29
CA LYS A 62 -12.35 4.24 2.03
C LYS A 62 -13.42 3.19 1.77
N SER A 63 -14.19 2.83 2.79
CA SER A 63 -15.19 1.77 2.74
C SER A 63 -16.31 1.98 1.69
N ASN A 64 -16.48 3.22 1.20
CA ASN A 64 -17.50 3.54 0.20
C ASN A 64 -16.99 3.55 -1.25
N ILE A 65 -15.78 3.06 -1.51
CA ILE A 65 -15.23 3.00 -2.87
C ILE A 65 -15.66 1.70 -3.56
N ASN A 66 -16.18 1.84 -4.76
CA ASN A 66 -16.51 0.73 -5.65
C ASN A 66 -15.49 0.66 -6.80
N TYR A 67 -14.78 -0.44 -6.90
CA TYR A 67 -13.75 -0.70 -7.92
C TYR A 67 -14.31 -1.34 -9.20
N LEU A 68 -15.55 -1.83 -9.17
CA LEU A 68 -16.17 -2.58 -10.27
C LEU A 68 -16.80 -1.67 -11.35
N ASN A 69 -16.01 -0.77 -11.92
CA ASN A 69 -16.40 -0.07 -13.13
C ASN A 69 -16.41 -1.03 -14.35
N ASP A 70 -16.92 -0.59 -15.49
CA ASP A 70 -17.06 -1.45 -16.66
C ASP A 70 -15.72 -1.94 -17.21
N THR A 71 -14.67 -1.14 -17.11
CA THR A 71 -13.31 -1.55 -17.51
C THR A 71 -12.78 -2.65 -16.61
N MET A 72 -12.97 -2.55 -15.29
CA MET A 72 -12.54 -3.62 -14.36
C MET A 72 -13.33 -4.91 -14.58
N LYS A 73 -14.66 -4.83 -14.79
CA LYS A 73 -15.49 -6.00 -15.13
C LYS A 73 -15.02 -6.67 -16.42
N LYS A 74 -14.68 -5.87 -17.44
CA LYS A 74 -14.11 -6.37 -18.69
C LYS A 74 -12.78 -7.08 -18.46
N ILE A 75 -11.86 -6.48 -17.71
CA ILE A 75 -10.56 -7.09 -17.39
C ILE A 75 -10.75 -8.43 -16.69
N ILE A 76 -11.58 -8.48 -15.63
CA ILE A 76 -11.89 -9.74 -14.93
C ILE A 76 -12.42 -10.82 -15.88
N LYS A 77 -13.27 -10.43 -16.84
CA LYS A 77 -13.86 -11.36 -17.81
C LYS A 77 -12.82 -11.90 -18.81
N GLU A 78 -11.93 -11.03 -19.30
CA GLU A 78 -10.98 -11.33 -20.39
C GLU A 78 -9.67 -11.95 -19.91
N THR A 79 -9.44 -12.04 -18.60
CA THR A 79 -8.20 -12.61 -18.03
C THR A 79 -8.46 -13.96 -17.36
N ASP A 80 -7.47 -14.83 -17.40
CA ASP A 80 -7.49 -16.18 -16.83
C ASP A 80 -6.90 -16.19 -15.43
N ALA A 81 -5.98 -15.24 -15.15
CA ALA A 81 -5.25 -15.16 -13.90
C ALA A 81 -5.02 -13.71 -13.44
N LEU A 82 -4.75 -13.56 -12.15
CA LEU A 82 -4.40 -12.31 -11.48
C LEU A 82 -3.00 -12.44 -10.88
N ALA A 83 -2.15 -11.46 -11.17
CA ALA A 83 -0.87 -11.27 -10.49
C ALA A 83 -0.94 -10.03 -9.60
N LEU A 84 -0.72 -10.20 -8.30
CA LEU A 84 -0.69 -9.15 -7.28
C LEU A 84 0.74 -8.86 -6.83
N GLU A 85 0.97 -7.73 -6.16
CA GLU A 85 2.21 -7.57 -5.40
C GLU A 85 2.41 -8.76 -4.48
N ILE A 86 1.44 -9.01 -3.60
CA ILE A 86 1.38 -10.15 -2.68
C ILE A 86 -0.03 -10.72 -2.68
N ASP A 87 -0.14 -12.02 -2.85
CA ASP A 87 -1.40 -12.76 -2.61
C ASP A 87 -1.48 -13.17 -1.13
N PHE A 88 -2.28 -12.44 -0.37
CA PHE A 88 -2.54 -12.75 1.05
C PHE A 88 -3.53 -13.91 1.24
N SER A 89 -4.13 -14.44 0.18
CA SER A 89 -4.96 -15.64 0.26
C SER A 89 -4.13 -16.92 0.22
N ASP A 90 -2.88 -16.86 -0.29
CA ASP A 90 -1.96 -17.99 -0.36
C ASP A 90 -1.49 -18.45 1.03
N GLU A 91 -1.53 -19.76 1.28
CA GLU A 91 -1.20 -20.35 2.58
C GLU A 91 0.30 -20.18 2.97
N ASN A 92 1.22 -20.17 2.00
CA ASN A 92 2.63 -19.96 2.28
C ASN A 92 2.90 -18.48 2.62
N THR A 93 2.20 -17.57 1.97
CA THR A 93 2.22 -16.13 2.31
C THR A 93 1.69 -15.91 3.72
N LYS A 94 0.56 -16.52 4.09
CA LYS A 94 0.00 -16.46 5.46
C LYS A 94 0.98 -16.97 6.49
N LYS A 95 1.57 -18.16 6.29
CA LYS A 95 2.59 -18.72 7.20
C LYS A 95 3.80 -17.82 7.37
N SER A 96 4.27 -17.21 6.26
CA SER A 96 5.39 -16.27 6.30
C SER A 96 5.04 -15.01 7.07
N LEU A 97 3.82 -14.49 6.86
CA LEU A 97 3.30 -13.35 7.60
C LEU A 97 3.15 -13.62 9.09
N ASP A 98 2.61 -14.78 9.47
CA ASP A 98 2.51 -15.20 10.88
C ASP A 98 3.88 -15.28 11.54
N LYS A 99 4.89 -15.76 10.82
CA LYS A 99 6.27 -15.78 11.30
C LYS A 99 6.82 -14.37 11.49
N ILE A 100 6.67 -13.48 10.48
CA ILE A 100 7.06 -12.07 10.57
C ILE A 100 6.41 -11.42 11.79
N ASN A 101 5.12 -11.62 11.98
CA ASN A 101 4.36 -11.07 13.10
C ASN A 101 4.89 -11.56 14.45
N LYS A 102 5.10 -12.86 14.61
CA LYS A 102 5.65 -13.46 15.85
C LYS A 102 7.04 -12.90 16.18
N GLU A 103 7.87 -12.67 15.18
CA GLU A 103 9.25 -12.22 15.37
C GLU A 103 9.36 -10.70 15.62
N ASN A 104 8.41 -9.88 15.08
CA ASN A 104 8.56 -8.43 15.04
C ASN A 104 7.48 -7.65 15.81
N THR A 105 6.50 -8.33 16.45
CA THR A 105 5.45 -7.61 17.19
C THR A 105 5.90 -7.19 18.58
N TYR A 106 6.55 -8.08 19.32
CA TYR A 106 6.87 -7.87 20.72
C TYR A 106 8.37 -7.76 20.94
N LEU A 107 8.74 -6.89 21.87
CA LEU A 107 10.11 -6.80 22.40
C LEU A 107 10.50 -8.14 23.02
N LYS A 108 11.74 -8.55 22.78
CA LYS A 108 12.28 -9.78 23.43
C LYS A 108 12.48 -9.61 24.94
N GLN A 109 12.70 -8.38 25.38
CA GLN A 109 12.85 -8.00 26.80
C GLN A 109 12.64 -6.50 26.98
N GLY A 110 12.23 -6.09 28.19
CA GLY A 110 12.02 -4.70 28.55
C GLY A 110 10.71 -4.13 27.99
N GLU A 111 10.64 -2.81 27.99
CA GLU A 111 9.47 -2.04 27.55
C GLU A 111 9.89 -0.89 26.61
N LEU A 112 8.96 -0.36 25.83
CA LEU A 112 9.19 0.76 24.91
C LEU A 112 9.87 1.97 25.58
N ASN A 113 9.47 2.30 26.81
CA ASN A 113 10.07 3.44 27.54
C ASN A 113 11.57 3.25 27.83
N ASN A 114 12.06 2.02 27.91
CA ASN A 114 13.51 1.76 28.09
C ASN A 114 14.34 2.17 26.87
N LEU A 115 13.70 2.36 25.72
CA LEU A 115 14.34 2.81 24.48
C LEU A 115 14.37 4.33 24.34
N LEU A 116 13.68 5.06 25.24
CA LEU A 116 13.39 6.50 25.12
C LEU A 116 14.04 7.28 26.28
N THR A 117 14.47 8.50 26.00
CA THR A 117 14.80 9.49 27.03
C THR A 117 13.55 9.99 27.74
N ASN A 118 13.66 10.55 28.94
CA ASN A 118 12.52 11.10 29.69
C ASN A 118 11.70 12.10 28.85
N LYS A 119 12.36 12.96 28.07
CA LYS A 119 11.69 13.91 27.18
C LYS A 119 10.90 13.23 26.06
N GLU A 120 11.44 12.16 25.49
CA GLU A 120 10.76 11.35 24.47
C GLU A 120 9.61 10.56 25.06
N GLN A 121 9.74 10.03 26.29
CA GLN A 121 8.65 9.36 27.00
C GLN A 121 7.46 10.30 27.23
N GLU A 122 7.70 11.52 27.69
CA GLU A 122 6.66 12.52 27.86
C GLU A 122 5.96 12.88 26.53
N LYS A 123 6.73 12.97 25.46
CA LYS A 123 6.15 13.23 24.13
C LYS A 123 5.35 12.04 23.64
N PHE A 124 5.87 10.83 23.82
CA PHE A 124 5.20 9.58 23.44
C PHE A 124 3.89 9.40 24.20
N LYS A 125 3.88 9.67 25.53
CA LYS A 125 2.67 9.66 26.35
C LYS A 125 1.57 10.56 25.76
N ARG A 126 1.91 11.81 25.40
CA ARG A 126 0.94 12.73 24.75
C ARG A 126 0.43 12.22 23.42
N ILE A 127 1.25 11.54 22.63
CA ILE A 127 0.84 10.91 21.39
C ILE A 127 -0.21 9.82 21.67
N LEU A 128 0.07 8.94 22.63
CA LEU A 128 -0.84 7.86 23.00
C LEU A 128 -2.18 8.39 23.53
N GLU A 129 -2.13 9.39 24.42
CA GLU A 129 -3.35 10.04 24.96
C GLU A 129 -4.21 10.67 23.86
N SER A 130 -3.58 11.29 22.85
CA SER A 130 -4.30 11.90 21.71
C SER A 130 -5.00 10.87 20.81
N LEU A 131 -4.62 9.61 20.92
CA LEU A 131 -5.15 8.49 20.14
C LEU A 131 -5.91 7.47 21.00
N ASP A 132 -6.18 7.80 22.28
CA ASP A 132 -6.88 6.94 23.25
C ASP A 132 -6.17 5.59 23.52
N PHE A 133 -4.84 5.51 23.31
CA PHE A 133 -4.06 4.35 23.67
C PHE A 133 -3.60 4.38 25.13
N LYS A 134 -3.72 3.25 25.81
CA LYS A 134 -3.11 3.06 27.13
C LYS A 134 -1.72 2.45 26.97
N TYR A 135 -0.72 3.05 27.64
CA TYR A 135 0.66 2.57 27.59
C TYR A 135 0.78 1.10 28.01
N GLU A 136 0.05 0.67 29.03
CA GLU A 136 0.06 -0.69 29.54
C GLU A 136 -0.32 -1.74 28.47
N ASP A 137 -1.19 -1.39 27.54
CA ASP A 137 -1.65 -2.29 26.48
C ASP A 137 -0.60 -2.48 25.36
N ILE A 138 0.36 -1.54 25.25
CA ILE A 138 1.29 -1.48 24.10
C ILE A 138 2.77 -1.46 24.51
N LYS A 139 3.09 -1.43 25.79
CA LYS A 139 4.44 -1.23 26.32
C LYS A 139 5.47 -2.25 25.84
N ASN A 140 5.01 -3.48 25.54
CA ASN A 140 5.87 -4.58 25.08
C ASN A 140 5.95 -4.69 23.54
N LEU A 141 5.30 -3.79 22.80
CA LEU A 141 5.41 -3.78 21.33
C LEU A 141 6.80 -3.32 20.87
N THR A 142 7.21 -3.78 19.70
CA THR A 142 8.42 -3.24 19.06
C THR A 142 8.20 -1.81 18.54
N PRO A 143 9.26 -1.03 18.29
CA PRO A 143 9.19 0.26 17.61
C PRO A 143 8.42 0.22 16.29
N GLU A 144 8.59 -0.87 15.52
CA GLU A 144 7.87 -1.09 14.27
C GLU A 144 6.37 -1.29 14.53
N ALA A 145 6.02 -2.19 15.43
CA ALA A 145 4.63 -2.52 15.71
C ALA A 145 3.83 -1.30 16.21
N ILE A 146 4.39 -0.52 17.16
CA ILE A 146 3.70 0.66 17.66
C ILE A 146 3.62 1.80 16.63
N SER A 147 4.66 2.00 15.82
CA SER A 147 4.62 2.99 14.74
C SER A 147 3.52 2.68 13.73
N ASN A 148 3.38 1.41 13.36
CA ASN A 148 2.34 0.95 12.45
C ASN A 148 0.94 1.05 13.07
N LEU A 149 0.81 0.70 14.36
CA LEU A 149 -0.47 0.82 15.08
C LEU A 149 -0.96 2.28 15.12
N ILE A 150 -0.07 3.22 15.46
CA ILE A 150 -0.39 4.65 15.50
C ILE A 150 -0.78 5.17 14.11
N LYS A 151 -0.03 4.80 13.08
CA LYS A 151 -0.35 5.19 11.69
C LYS A 151 -1.71 4.66 11.27
N LYS A 152 -1.99 3.38 11.52
CA LYS A 152 -3.29 2.78 11.24
C LYS A 152 -4.42 3.56 11.89
N GLU A 153 -4.29 3.88 13.18
CA GLU A 153 -5.33 4.62 13.91
C GLU A 153 -5.60 6.00 13.30
N ILE A 154 -4.53 6.72 12.91
CA ILE A 154 -4.65 8.01 12.22
C ILE A 154 -5.43 7.88 10.91
N TYR A 155 -5.12 6.86 10.09
CA TYR A 155 -5.81 6.64 8.84
C TYR A 155 -7.27 6.23 9.04
N VAL A 156 -7.55 5.36 10.02
CA VAL A 156 -8.92 4.97 10.36
C VAL A 156 -9.75 6.18 10.79
N ARG A 157 -9.22 7.06 11.67
CA ARG A 157 -9.86 8.31 12.07
C ARG A 157 -10.05 9.29 10.91
N ALA A 158 -9.19 9.24 9.91
CA ALA A 158 -9.32 10.02 8.68
C ALA A 158 -10.30 9.41 7.66
N GLY A 159 -10.97 8.30 8.02
CA GLY A 159 -11.97 7.63 7.18
C GLY A 159 -11.39 6.63 6.17
N PHE A 160 -10.09 6.28 6.27
CA PHE A 160 -9.46 5.22 5.47
C PHE A 160 -9.62 3.88 6.20
N ASN A 161 -10.82 3.30 6.13
CA ASN A 161 -11.21 2.08 6.82
C ASN A 161 -11.87 1.06 5.87
N GLY A 162 -11.66 1.20 4.56
CA GLY A 162 -12.22 0.33 3.54
C GLY A 162 -11.44 -0.98 3.38
N ASN A 163 -12.08 -1.92 2.71
CA ASN A 163 -11.42 -3.12 2.22
C ASN A 163 -10.55 -2.74 1.02
N THR A 164 -9.28 -3.01 1.14
CA THR A 164 -8.32 -2.68 0.08
C THR A 164 -8.62 -3.50 -1.19
N SER A 165 -8.27 -2.96 -2.35
CA SER A 165 -8.34 -3.68 -3.62
C SER A 165 -7.58 -5.01 -3.59
N ASP A 166 -6.58 -5.15 -2.73
CA ASP A 166 -5.81 -6.39 -2.52
C ASP A 166 -6.61 -7.50 -1.83
N ILE A 167 -7.71 -7.20 -1.19
CA ILE A 167 -8.64 -8.21 -0.65
C ILE A 167 -9.74 -8.50 -1.67
N PHE A 168 -10.27 -7.45 -2.28
CA PHE A 168 -11.38 -7.55 -3.21
C PHE A 168 -11.01 -8.31 -4.49
N LEU A 169 -9.88 -7.97 -5.12
CA LEU A 169 -9.47 -8.57 -6.38
C LEU A 169 -9.19 -10.07 -6.27
N PRO A 170 -8.33 -10.57 -5.36
CA PRO A 170 -8.09 -12.00 -5.24
C PRO A 170 -9.37 -12.77 -4.88
N ASN A 171 -10.23 -12.24 -4.03
CA ASN A 171 -11.51 -12.88 -3.72
C ASN A 171 -12.39 -13.00 -4.97
N THR A 172 -12.42 -11.97 -5.82
CA THR A 172 -13.17 -11.99 -7.07
C THR A 172 -12.63 -13.04 -8.05
N TYR A 173 -11.30 -13.13 -8.21
CA TYR A 173 -10.68 -14.13 -9.09
C TYR A 173 -10.88 -15.56 -8.55
N ASN A 174 -10.63 -15.78 -7.27
CA ASN A 174 -10.84 -17.08 -6.62
C ASN A 174 -12.31 -17.55 -6.72
N SER A 175 -13.27 -16.65 -6.54
CA SER A 175 -14.71 -16.98 -6.68
C SER A 175 -15.09 -17.37 -8.11
N ASN A 176 -14.30 -16.97 -9.10
CA ASN A 176 -14.46 -17.37 -10.51
C ASN A 176 -13.53 -18.53 -10.91
N ASN A 177 -12.92 -19.24 -9.94
CA ASN A 177 -11.94 -20.31 -10.15
C ASN A 177 -10.75 -19.90 -11.03
N LYS A 178 -10.34 -18.64 -10.95
CA LYS A 178 -9.19 -18.10 -11.67
C LYS A 178 -7.96 -18.06 -10.75
N LYS A 179 -6.79 -18.32 -11.33
CA LYS A 179 -5.50 -18.36 -10.64
C LYS A 179 -5.12 -16.98 -10.07
N VAL A 180 -4.55 -16.96 -8.88
CA VAL A 180 -3.94 -15.77 -8.26
C VAL A 180 -2.49 -16.07 -7.91
N ILE A 181 -1.57 -15.15 -8.20
CA ILE A 181 -0.14 -15.31 -7.93
C ILE A 181 0.46 -14.03 -7.36
N SER A 182 1.59 -14.17 -6.66
CA SER A 182 2.39 -13.04 -6.14
C SER A 182 3.55 -12.67 -7.06
N LEU A 183 3.69 -11.39 -7.35
CA LEU A 183 4.87 -10.83 -8.02
C LEU A 183 6.05 -10.63 -7.07
N GLU A 184 5.79 -10.44 -5.79
CA GLU A 184 6.82 -10.21 -4.78
C GLU A 184 6.78 -11.28 -3.69
N ASN A 185 7.81 -11.30 -2.86
CA ASN A 185 7.88 -12.15 -1.67
C ASN A 185 7.60 -11.29 -0.44
N ILE A 186 6.72 -11.75 0.44
CA ILE A 186 6.32 -11.00 1.65
C ILE A 186 7.49 -10.67 2.57
N ASN A 187 8.48 -11.57 2.70
CA ASN A 187 9.66 -11.32 3.53
C ASN A 187 10.53 -10.20 2.95
N ASP A 188 10.67 -10.12 1.63
CA ASP A 188 11.46 -9.08 0.98
C ASP A 188 10.74 -7.73 1.05
N GLN A 189 9.43 -7.71 0.84
CA GLN A 189 8.61 -6.52 0.98
C GLN A 189 8.65 -5.99 2.43
N HIS A 190 8.50 -6.88 3.42
CA HIS A 190 8.62 -6.51 4.84
C HIS A 190 9.97 -5.86 5.16
N LYS A 191 11.10 -6.44 4.71
CA LYS A 191 12.44 -5.87 4.91
C LYS A 191 12.59 -4.45 4.35
N ILE A 192 11.93 -4.14 3.23
CA ILE A 192 11.96 -2.81 2.62
C ILE A 192 11.14 -1.82 3.46
N ILE A 193 9.94 -2.21 3.84
CA ILE A 193 8.99 -1.34 4.55
C ILE A 193 9.44 -1.08 5.99
N SER A 194 9.93 -2.12 6.69
CA SER A 194 10.32 -2.02 8.10
C SER A 194 11.50 -1.08 8.35
N LYS A 195 12.39 -0.86 7.38
CA LYS A 195 13.51 0.09 7.51
C LYS A 195 13.07 1.49 7.96
N ASN A 196 11.87 1.90 7.58
CA ASN A 196 11.35 3.24 7.87
C ASN A 196 10.49 3.31 9.15
N THR A 197 10.20 2.17 9.77
CA THR A 197 9.30 2.08 10.95
C THR A 197 10.00 1.68 12.23
N THR A 198 11.26 1.26 12.17
CA THR A 198 12.02 0.77 13.33
C THR A 198 12.62 1.87 14.20
N ASP A 199 12.71 3.12 13.73
CA ASP A 199 13.24 4.25 14.51
C ASP A 199 12.12 4.99 15.26
N LEU A 200 11.79 4.46 16.45
CA LEU A 200 10.77 5.07 17.33
C LEU A 200 11.11 6.51 17.76
N LYS A 201 12.39 6.82 18.00
CA LYS A 201 12.80 8.18 18.41
C LYS A 201 12.55 9.18 17.29
N LYS A 202 12.90 8.82 16.06
CA LYS A 202 12.64 9.63 14.89
C LYS A 202 11.14 9.82 14.72
N PHE A 203 10.35 8.72 14.77
CA PHE A 203 8.89 8.77 14.69
C PHE A 203 8.30 9.73 15.72
N ILE A 204 8.64 9.58 17.02
CA ILE A 204 8.14 10.45 18.10
C ILE A 204 8.53 11.91 17.85
N ASN A 205 9.77 12.16 17.39
CA ASN A 205 10.26 13.52 17.19
C ASN A 205 9.60 14.24 16.02
N GLU A 206 9.25 13.52 14.99
CA GLU A 206 8.56 14.04 13.79
C GLU A 206 7.03 14.10 13.94
N PHE A 207 6.47 13.36 14.91
CA PHE A 207 5.03 13.31 15.16
C PHE A 207 4.52 14.65 15.70
N ASN A 208 3.67 15.30 14.93
CA ASN A 208 2.96 16.52 15.33
C ASN A 208 1.70 16.72 14.48
N ALA A 209 0.76 17.52 14.98
CA ALA A 209 -0.53 17.75 14.32
C ALA A 209 -0.38 18.22 12.85
N LYS A 210 0.56 19.13 12.57
CA LYS A 210 0.77 19.64 11.22
C LYS A 210 1.26 18.58 10.24
N THR A 211 2.12 17.66 10.71
CA THR A 211 2.60 16.54 9.89
C THR A 211 1.46 15.58 9.59
N ILE A 212 0.65 15.25 10.60
CA ILE A 212 -0.52 14.37 10.47
C ILE A 212 -1.55 14.96 9.49
N GLU A 213 -1.93 16.22 9.69
CA GLU A 213 -2.87 16.91 8.79
C GLU A 213 -2.39 16.90 7.34
N LYS A 214 -1.10 17.10 7.12
CA LYS A 214 -0.51 17.05 5.79
C LYS A 214 -0.57 15.65 5.19
N GLU A 215 -0.27 14.60 5.97
CA GLU A 215 -0.34 13.21 5.52
C GLU A 215 -1.79 12.83 5.16
N ILE A 216 -2.75 13.17 6.01
CA ILE A 216 -4.18 12.94 5.76
C ILE A 216 -4.63 13.69 4.49
N LYS A 217 -4.24 14.96 4.34
CA LYS A 217 -4.55 15.75 3.15
C LYS A 217 -4.00 15.09 1.90
N THR A 218 -2.72 14.71 1.90
CA THR A 218 -2.07 14.03 0.77
C THR A 218 -2.76 12.71 0.45
N GLY A 219 -3.11 11.90 1.47
CA GLY A 219 -3.88 10.66 1.27
C GLY A 219 -5.24 10.90 0.61
N ASN A 220 -5.96 11.95 1.03
CA ASN A 220 -7.23 12.34 0.39
C ASN A 220 -7.05 12.82 -1.05
N GLU A 221 -5.99 13.57 -1.35
CA GLU A 221 -5.69 14.04 -2.71
C GLU A 221 -5.35 12.87 -3.65
N ILE A 222 -4.55 11.90 -3.19
CA ILE A 222 -4.25 10.68 -3.95
C ILE A 222 -5.51 9.86 -4.17
N MET A 223 -6.34 9.68 -3.13
CA MET A 223 -7.62 8.98 -3.24
C MET A 223 -8.56 9.68 -4.23
N TYR A 224 -8.63 11.00 -4.20
CA TYR A 224 -9.41 11.78 -5.15
C TYR A 224 -8.91 11.59 -6.58
N ALA A 225 -7.58 11.64 -6.80
CA ALA A 225 -6.97 11.37 -8.09
C ALA A 225 -7.29 9.96 -8.60
N PHE A 226 -7.29 8.97 -7.71
CA PHE A 226 -7.68 7.59 -8.04
C PHE A 226 -9.17 7.51 -8.44
N ILE A 227 -10.07 8.11 -7.66
CA ILE A 227 -11.51 8.12 -7.93
C ILE A 227 -11.81 8.78 -9.26
N THR A 228 -11.14 9.89 -9.59
CA THR A 228 -11.36 10.68 -10.81
C THR A 228 -10.54 10.21 -12.02
N GLY A 229 -9.56 9.33 -11.83
CA GLY A 229 -8.63 8.88 -12.87
C GLY A 229 -7.63 9.98 -13.29
N ASP A 230 -7.28 10.92 -12.38
CA ASP A 230 -6.36 12.03 -12.63
C ASP A 230 -4.90 11.57 -12.68
N SER A 231 -4.46 11.24 -13.90
CA SER A 231 -3.08 10.82 -14.15
C SER A 231 -2.06 11.94 -13.98
N ASN A 232 -2.45 13.20 -14.20
CA ASN A 232 -1.51 14.32 -14.08
C ASN A 232 -1.09 14.50 -12.63
N TYR A 233 -2.07 14.49 -11.70
CA TYR A 233 -1.77 14.54 -10.27
C TYR A 233 -0.84 13.41 -9.86
N MET A 234 -1.11 12.15 -10.27
CA MET A 234 -0.30 10.99 -9.91
C MET A 234 1.13 11.09 -10.45
N GLU A 235 1.29 11.54 -11.69
CA GLU A 235 2.60 11.72 -12.33
C GLU A 235 3.43 12.80 -11.60
N GLU A 236 2.82 13.95 -11.28
CA GLU A 236 3.46 15.03 -10.53
C GLU A 236 3.83 14.59 -9.12
N TYR A 237 2.92 13.88 -8.43
CA TYR A 237 3.16 13.37 -7.09
C TYR A 237 4.35 12.42 -7.04
N VAL A 238 4.43 11.44 -7.94
CA VAL A 238 5.53 10.47 -7.97
C VAL A 238 6.85 11.13 -8.33
N LYS A 239 6.88 12.08 -9.29
CA LYS A 239 8.08 12.84 -9.65
C LYS A 239 8.57 13.72 -8.50
N ASP A 240 7.67 14.37 -7.80
CA ASP A 240 8.00 15.20 -6.64
C ASP A 240 8.65 14.38 -5.53
N ASN A 241 8.16 13.15 -5.33
CA ASN A 241 8.74 12.20 -4.39
C ASN A 241 10.13 11.70 -4.81
N GLN A 242 10.33 11.43 -6.07
CA GLN A 242 11.64 11.06 -6.61
C GLN A 242 12.68 12.14 -6.32
N LEU A 243 12.31 13.41 -6.42
CA LEU A 243 13.21 14.54 -6.18
C LEU A 243 13.49 14.77 -4.68
N LYS A 244 12.46 14.63 -3.84
CA LYS A 244 12.54 14.99 -2.42
C LYS A 244 13.03 13.85 -1.52
N ASN A 245 12.73 12.60 -1.88
CA ASN A 245 12.98 11.40 -1.06
C ASN A 245 13.58 10.28 -1.91
N LYS A 246 14.73 10.55 -2.51
CA LYS A 246 15.36 9.65 -3.47
C LYS A 246 15.57 8.21 -2.96
N ASP A 247 15.99 8.05 -1.71
CA ASP A 247 16.25 6.72 -1.14
C ASP A 247 14.95 5.93 -0.97
N ASP A 248 13.90 6.57 -0.45
CA ASP A 248 12.58 5.94 -0.31
C ASP A 248 11.98 5.64 -1.69
N TYR A 249 12.09 6.54 -2.64
CA TYR A 249 11.65 6.31 -4.02
C TYR A 249 12.37 5.11 -4.65
N ASN A 250 13.69 5.01 -4.50
CA ASN A 250 14.45 3.89 -5.03
C ASN A 250 14.01 2.56 -4.41
N ASN A 251 13.90 2.51 -3.07
CA ASN A 251 13.55 1.29 -2.37
C ASN A 251 12.09 0.86 -2.59
N LEU A 252 11.14 1.83 -2.53
CA LEU A 252 9.71 1.54 -2.53
C LEU A 252 9.11 1.42 -3.94
N LEU A 253 9.71 2.05 -4.96
CA LEU A 253 9.18 2.05 -6.32
C LEU A 253 10.20 1.51 -7.33
N LYS A 254 11.33 2.19 -7.55
CA LYS A 254 12.23 1.92 -8.65
C LYS A 254 12.76 0.49 -8.69
N ASP A 255 13.34 0.01 -7.58
CA ASP A 255 13.97 -1.31 -7.54
C ASP A 255 12.93 -2.44 -7.53
N ARG A 256 11.76 -2.18 -6.96
CA ARG A 256 10.62 -3.09 -7.01
C ARG A 256 10.05 -3.16 -8.43
N ASN A 257 9.85 -2.02 -9.10
CA ASN A 257 9.36 -1.96 -10.48
C ASN A 257 10.22 -2.79 -11.44
N LYS A 258 11.55 -2.70 -11.33
CA LYS A 258 12.47 -3.51 -12.15
C LYS A 258 12.22 -5.00 -11.94
N LYS A 259 12.13 -5.46 -10.70
CA LYS A 259 11.88 -6.88 -10.38
C LYS A 259 10.50 -7.33 -10.84
N MET A 260 9.46 -6.51 -10.65
CA MET A 260 8.12 -6.83 -11.11
C MET A 260 8.07 -6.92 -12.64
N VAL A 261 8.70 -6.00 -13.36
CA VAL A 261 8.72 -6.00 -14.83
C VAL A 261 9.38 -7.25 -15.39
N GLU A 262 10.45 -7.78 -14.78
CA GLU A 262 11.04 -9.06 -15.19
C GLU A 262 10.04 -10.23 -15.07
N LYS A 263 9.26 -10.26 -13.99
CA LYS A 263 8.21 -11.27 -13.82
C LYS A 263 7.07 -11.06 -14.82
N ILE A 264 6.60 -9.82 -14.99
CA ILE A 264 5.55 -9.47 -15.95
C ILE A 264 5.96 -9.86 -17.38
N ASP A 265 7.20 -9.61 -17.80
CA ASP A 265 7.71 -10.01 -19.12
C ASP A 265 7.71 -11.54 -19.32
N ASN A 266 7.84 -12.31 -18.24
CA ASN A 266 7.70 -13.76 -18.28
C ASN A 266 6.24 -14.21 -18.37
N LEU A 267 5.33 -13.59 -17.58
CA LEU A 267 3.89 -13.91 -17.59
C LEU A 267 3.26 -13.69 -18.97
N ILE A 268 3.67 -12.65 -19.69
CA ILE A 268 3.15 -12.38 -21.05
C ILE A 268 3.45 -13.52 -22.03
N LYS A 269 4.52 -14.30 -21.80
CA LYS A 269 4.91 -15.44 -22.65
C LYS A 269 4.19 -16.73 -22.29
N GLU A 270 3.41 -16.75 -21.19
CA GLU A 270 2.57 -17.88 -20.83
C GLU A 270 1.29 -17.86 -21.68
N ASN A 271 0.71 -19.04 -21.96
CA ASN A 271 -0.56 -19.13 -22.71
C ASN A 271 -1.79 -18.76 -21.85
N GLU A 272 -1.62 -17.81 -20.93
CA GLU A 272 -2.66 -17.31 -20.02
C GLU A 272 -2.73 -15.78 -20.11
N ASN A 273 -3.94 -15.23 -20.14
CA ASN A 273 -4.13 -13.78 -20.07
C ASN A 273 -4.14 -13.31 -18.62
N TYR A 274 -3.17 -12.53 -18.24
CA TYR A 274 -3.06 -12.00 -16.88
C TYR A 274 -3.62 -10.59 -16.73
N ALA A 275 -4.23 -10.32 -15.57
CA ALA A 275 -4.29 -8.97 -15.00
C ALA A 275 -3.17 -8.82 -13.96
N VAL A 276 -2.38 -7.79 -14.07
CA VAL A 276 -1.36 -7.41 -13.08
C VAL A 276 -1.90 -6.23 -12.28
N ALA A 277 -2.16 -6.45 -11.00
CA ALA A 277 -2.70 -5.44 -10.10
C ALA A 277 -1.68 -5.10 -9.02
N VAL A 278 -1.14 -3.89 -9.08
CA VAL A 278 -0.14 -3.37 -8.14
C VAL A 278 -0.47 -1.93 -7.76
N GLY A 279 0.07 -1.45 -6.66
CA GLY A 279 -0.16 -0.09 -6.17
C GLY A 279 -0.02 0.95 -7.29
N THR A 280 -1.00 1.83 -7.39
CA THR A 280 -1.12 2.81 -8.49
C THR A 280 0.17 3.60 -8.77
N MET A 281 0.95 3.90 -7.73
CA MET A 281 2.20 4.66 -7.88
C MET A 281 3.26 3.95 -8.73
N HIS A 282 3.24 2.62 -8.81
CA HIS A 282 4.15 1.84 -9.64
C HIS A 282 4.00 2.11 -11.15
N PHE A 283 2.89 2.70 -11.57
CA PHE A 283 2.61 3.01 -12.97
C PHE A 283 2.98 4.44 -13.39
N PHE A 284 3.45 5.30 -12.45
CA PHE A 284 3.77 6.69 -12.71
C PHE A 284 5.26 7.00 -12.46
N GLY A 285 5.73 8.10 -13.03
CA GLY A 285 7.11 8.57 -12.89
C GLY A 285 8.10 7.95 -13.89
N ASN A 286 9.39 8.25 -13.69
CA ASN A 286 10.42 7.90 -14.65
C ASN A 286 10.81 6.42 -14.67
N ASP A 287 10.74 5.74 -13.54
CA ASP A 287 11.06 4.32 -13.38
C ASP A 287 9.76 3.48 -13.25
N SER A 288 8.66 3.91 -13.89
CA SER A 288 7.36 3.22 -13.81
C SER A 288 7.37 1.89 -14.58
N ILE A 289 6.51 0.96 -14.15
CA ILE A 289 6.28 -0.31 -14.85
C ILE A 289 5.93 -0.05 -16.32
N ILE A 290 5.14 0.99 -16.62
CA ILE A 290 4.77 1.36 -17.99
C ILE A 290 6.00 1.66 -18.83
N LYS A 291 6.90 2.54 -18.35
CA LYS A 291 8.11 2.92 -19.08
C LYS A 291 9.07 1.75 -19.24
N LEU A 292 9.27 0.97 -18.19
CA LEU A 292 10.13 -0.20 -18.23
C LEU A 292 9.62 -1.27 -19.21
N LEU A 293 8.28 -1.46 -19.32
CA LEU A 293 7.70 -2.33 -20.34
C LEU A 293 7.87 -1.76 -21.75
N GLN A 294 7.71 -0.44 -21.92
CA GLN A 294 7.96 0.22 -23.20
C GLN A 294 9.42 0.07 -23.66
N GLU A 295 10.39 0.18 -22.74
CA GLU A 295 11.82 -0.08 -23.01
C GLU A 295 12.07 -1.55 -23.45
N LYS A 296 11.26 -2.50 -22.97
CA LYS A 296 11.27 -3.91 -23.43
C LYS A 296 10.49 -4.14 -24.74
N GLY A 297 10.00 -3.09 -25.38
CA GLY A 297 9.32 -3.16 -26.69
C GLY A 297 7.81 -3.43 -26.61
N TYR A 298 7.18 -3.27 -25.43
CA TYR A 298 5.72 -3.35 -25.31
C TYR A 298 5.05 -2.05 -25.73
N LYS A 299 3.96 -2.16 -26.45
CA LYS A 299 3.02 -1.03 -26.65
C LYS A 299 2.06 -1.01 -25.44
N VAL A 300 2.16 0.05 -24.64
CA VAL A 300 1.27 0.23 -23.47
C VAL A 300 0.26 1.34 -23.76
N THR A 301 -1.02 0.99 -23.68
CA THR A 301 -2.14 1.89 -23.99
C THR A 301 -3.01 2.04 -22.76
N LYS A 302 -3.27 3.29 -22.32
CA LYS A 302 -4.21 3.59 -21.23
C LYS A 302 -5.65 3.27 -21.70
N LEU A 303 -6.39 2.58 -20.86
CA LEU A 303 -7.82 2.28 -21.11
C LEU A 303 -8.69 3.43 -20.56
N LYS A 304 -9.83 3.63 -21.22
CA LYS A 304 -10.87 4.52 -20.70
C LYS A 304 -11.61 3.79 -19.56
N SER A 305 -11.87 4.49 -18.49
CA SER A 305 -12.64 4.01 -17.32
C SER A 305 -13.85 4.92 -17.11
#